data_8532b54613bde37865de2e241895cc48
#
_entry.id   8532b54613bde37865de2e241895cc48
#
_cell.length_a   1.000
_cell.length_b   1.000
_cell.length_c   1.000
_cell.angle_alpha   90.00
_cell.angle_beta   90.00
_cell.angle_gamma   90.00
#
_symmetry.space_group_name_H-M   'P 1'
#
loop_
_entity.id
_entity.type
_entity.pdbx_description
1 polymer ?
#
loop_
_entity_poly.entity_id
_entity_poly.type
_entity_poly.pdbx_seq_one_letter_code
_entity_poly.pdbx_strand_id
1 'polypeptide(L)'
;MNIFRKPSAADATGDAIPFYHDGVYHIFSLTPPVGTTVYPDRLRTSWSHTVSRDLIHWEELPEALQPGEGNEPDACGVWTGSVIFGEGKYHIFYTGYNYHLHFSQTICHATSDDGIVWTKDPENPRILPDESLFEHVDWRDPYVFYNEDEGLYWILLSGRIKNGPPTKRGSIILYRSKDLEHWEYYGPIYKPYITNCPECSEMWKEGETWYLSYSTFSEFVNTNYRVASSPYGPWRTPKKDGIGGRRFYAAKSLKNDDGRRFYFAWAHDRADRSDFGEWYWGGAFCIPHEVIAHDGEISVKIPEEYVRAWNHPIQFQIEPVWGNQETSEPDAVTVKSAETLSYGFFKIPRESFFFQCKMKPRDVRGCFGLLIKSDAECRQYIQLALDPAMQRVSLLNLPMEVDPFWVASCTNIGKPKDPGPDGVRVCERPLSFHNGDEINVQVAIDKDMIEIFVNDEAAFTYRFYARTDYNIGWIVQDGSVDFCNIQVTE
;
A
#
# COMPACT_ATOMS: atom_id res chain seq x y z
N MET A 1 -18.11 9.95 -7.33
CA MET A 1 -18.13 8.59 -6.76
C MET A 1 -17.76 8.65 -5.29
N ASN A 2 -18.43 7.88 -4.42
CA ASN A 2 -18.07 7.82 -3.00
C ASN A 2 -17.12 6.62 -2.78
N ILE A 3 -15.83 6.84 -2.95
CA ILE A 3 -14.82 5.84 -2.66
C ILE A 3 -14.63 5.80 -1.14
N PHE A 4 -14.85 4.64 -0.53
CA PHE A 4 -14.56 4.48 0.89
C PHE A 4 -13.05 4.65 1.14
N ARG A 5 -12.68 5.63 1.95
CA ARG A 5 -11.28 5.95 2.26
C ARG A 5 -10.95 5.84 3.75
N LYS A 6 -11.93 5.96 4.63
CA LYS A 6 -11.81 5.80 6.08
C LYS A 6 -13.19 5.83 6.73
N PRO A 7 -13.36 5.31 7.94
CA PRO A 7 -14.59 5.46 8.72
C PRO A 7 -14.99 6.94 8.88
N SER A 8 -16.29 7.22 8.86
CA SER A 8 -16.81 8.59 8.82
C SER A 8 -16.48 9.41 10.06
N ALA A 9 -16.42 8.75 11.23
CA ALA A 9 -16.09 9.39 12.51
C ALA A 9 -14.58 9.55 12.74
N ALA A 10 -13.72 8.96 11.89
CA ALA A 10 -12.27 8.95 12.08
C ALA A 10 -11.57 10.06 11.31
N ASP A 11 -10.57 10.69 11.93
CA ASP A 11 -9.66 11.62 11.24
C ASP A 11 -8.69 10.89 10.32
N ALA A 12 -8.23 9.72 10.75
CA ALA A 12 -7.33 8.87 10.01
C ALA A 12 -7.64 7.39 10.26
N THR A 13 -7.17 6.54 9.37
CA THR A 13 -7.18 5.09 9.53
C THR A 13 -5.79 4.53 9.23
N GLY A 14 -5.40 3.46 9.91
CA GLY A 14 -4.16 2.73 9.67
C GLY A 14 -4.44 1.33 9.12
N ASP A 15 -3.67 0.38 9.61
CA ASP A 15 -3.61 -0.99 9.12
C ASP A 15 -4.99 -1.60 8.88
N ALA A 16 -5.22 -1.98 7.63
CA ALA A 16 -6.41 -2.73 7.25
C ALA A 16 -6.26 -4.19 7.66
N ILE A 17 -7.28 -4.74 8.29
CA ILE A 17 -7.37 -6.14 8.66
C ILE A 17 -8.55 -6.74 7.88
N PRO A 18 -8.31 -7.22 6.65
CA PRO A 18 -9.35 -7.73 5.78
C PRO A 18 -9.73 -9.16 6.17
N PHE A 19 -11.03 -9.44 6.12
CA PHE A 19 -11.60 -10.76 6.35
C PHE A 19 -12.81 -10.94 5.42
N TYR A 20 -12.98 -12.15 4.85
CA TYR A 20 -14.11 -12.47 4.01
C TYR A 20 -14.82 -13.68 4.54
N HIS A 21 -16.14 -13.58 4.72
CA HIS A 21 -16.97 -14.66 5.19
C HIS A 21 -18.42 -14.49 4.70
N ASP A 22 -19.04 -15.59 4.28
CA ASP A 22 -20.45 -15.64 3.84
C ASP A 22 -20.85 -14.54 2.83
N GLY A 23 -20.01 -14.30 1.82
CA GLY A 23 -20.28 -13.33 0.78
C GLY A 23 -20.11 -11.88 1.23
N VAL A 24 -19.47 -11.63 2.37
CA VAL A 24 -19.26 -10.29 2.94
C VAL A 24 -17.77 -10.01 3.09
N TYR A 25 -17.36 -8.88 2.56
CA TYR A 25 -16.05 -8.29 2.82
C TYR A 25 -16.11 -7.51 4.12
N HIS A 26 -15.28 -7.87 5.08
CA HIS A 26 -15.09 -7.14 6.33
C HIS A 26 -13.73 -6.46 6.30
N ILE A 27 -13.68 -5.17 6.61
CA ILE A 27 -12.46 -4.44 6.85
C ILE A 27 -12.51 -3.91 8.28
N PHE A 28 -11.69 -4.50 9.13
CA PHE A 28 -11.34 -3.88 10.39
C PHE A 28 -10.14 -2.97 10.17
N SER A 29 -10.01 -1.93 10.97
CA SER A 29 -8.88 -1.01 10.81
C SER A 29 -8.53 -0.30 12.10
N LEU A 30 -7.26 0.02 12.24
CA LEU A 30 -6.78 0.82 13.36
C LEU A 30 -7.21 2.28 13.16
N THR A 31 -7.88 2.83 14.14
CA THR A 31 -8.29 4.24 14.15
C THR A 31 -7.70 4.96 15.36
N PRO A 32 -6.88 6.00 15.16
CA PRO A 32 -6.36 6.80 16.25
C PRO A 32 -7.46 7.64 16.89
N PRO A 33 -7.32 8.08 18.16
CA PRO A 33 -8.24 9.01 18.76
C PRO A 33 -8.32 10.30 17.93
N VAL A 34 -9.55 10.79 17.71
CA VAL A 34 -9.83 11.99 16.91
C VAL A 34 -9.04 13.19 17.43
N GLY A 35 -8.46 13.96 16.53
CA GLY A 35 -7.69 15.18 16.85
C GLY A 35 -6.27 14.92 17.38
N THR A 36 -5.83 13.67 17.49
CA THR A 36 -4.45 13.37 17.95
C THR A 36 -3.45 13.41 16.80
N THR A 37 -2.36 14.15 16.99
CA THR A 37 -1.22 14.20 16.07
C THR A 37 0.10 13.89 16.76
N VAL A 38 0.11 13.78 18.09
CA VAL A 38 1.29 13.62 18.94
C VAL A 38 1.38 12.18 19.44
N TYR A 39 2.61 11.66 19.46
CA TYR A 39 2.91 10.35 20.04
C TYR A 39 3.20 10.49 21.54
N PRO A 40 2.83 9.52 22.42
CA PRO A 40 2.24 8.21 22.05
C PRO A 40 0.72 8.22 21.87
N ASP A 41 0.01 9.31 22.18
CA ASP A 41 -1.46 9.36 22.21
C ASP A 41 -2.10 8.92 20.89
N ARG A 42 -1.48 9.26 19.75
CA ARG A 42 -1.94 8.83 18.42
C ARG A 42 -1.93 7.30 18.24
N LEU A 43 -1.14 6.58 19.00
CA LEU A 43 -1.05 5.12 18.93
C LEU A 43 -2.06 4.39 19.83
N ARG A 44 -2.88 5.13 20.59
CA ARG A 44 -3.97 4.55 21.38
C ARG A 44 -5.18 4.22 20.49
N THR A 45 -4.94 3.38 19.51
CA THR A 45 -5.93 3.02 18.48
C THR A 45 -7.02 2.10 19.00
N SER A 46 -8.20 2.21 18.38
CA SER A 46 -9.29 1.23 18.41
C SER A 46 -9.39 0.50 17.06
N TRP A 47 -10.21 -0.56 16.98
CA TRP A 47 -10.55 -1.21 15.73
C TRP A 47 -11.94 -0.79 15.27
N SER A 48 -12.00 0.02 14.23
CA SER A 48 -13.23 0.26 13.47
C SER A 48 -13.59 -0.96 12.64
N HIS A 49 -14.86 -1.10 12.29
CA HIS A 49 -15.36 -2.21 11.47
C HIS A 49 -16.28 -1.69 10.37
N THR A 50 -16.00 -2.06 9.13
CA THR A 50 -16.82 -1.76 7.95
C THR A 50 -17.03 -3.00 7.11
N VAL A 51 -18.17 -3.09 6.43
CA VAL A 51 -18.54 -4.24 5.60
C VAL A 51 -19.00 -3.83 4.21
N SER A 52 -18.81 -4.71 3.24
CA SER A 52 -19.31 -4.53 1.88
C SER A 52 -19.64 -5.89 1.25
N ARG A 53 -20.54 -5.91 0.26
CA ARG A 53 -20.81 -7.09 -0.59
C ARG A 53 -20.26 -6.95 -2.01
N ASP A 54 -19.77 -5.74 -2.37
CA ASP A 54 -19.38 -5.41 -3.73
C ASP A 54 -18.09 -4.57 -3.84
N LEU A 55 -17.36 -4.36 -2.74
CA LEU A 55 -16.15 -3.53 -2.61
C LEU A 55 -16.37 -2.03 -2.83
N ILE A 56 -17.57 -1.59 -3.18
CA ILE A 56 -17.89 -0.20 -3.50
C ILE A 56 -18.79 0.45 -2.46
N HIS A 57 -19.83 -0.25 -2.05
CA HIS A 57 -20.79 0.24 -1.06
C HIS A 57 -20.44 -0.34 0.31
N TRP A 58 -19.99 0.54 1.20
CA TRP A 58 -19.53 0.17 2.54
C TRP A 58 -20.49 0.66 3.61
N GLU A 59 -20.76 -0.21 4.57
CA GLU A 59 -21.54 0.05 5.75
C GLU A 59 -20.63 0.03 6.99
N GLU A 60 -20.78 1.01 7.87
CA GLU A 60 -20.05 1.08 9.14
C GLU A 60 -20.79 0.30 10.21
N LEU A 61 -20.10 -0.58 10.89
CA LEU A 61 -20.57 -1.33 12.04
C LEU A 61 -20.00 -0.74 13.35
N PRO A 62 -20.48 -1.16 14.52
CA PRO A 62 -19.88 -0.76 15.79
C PRO A 62 -18.38 -1.10 15.84
N GLU A 63 -17.60 -0.31 16.58
CA GLU A 63 -16.19 -0.61 16.82
C GLU A 63 -16.04 -2.02 17.41
N ALA A 64 -15.12 -2.80 16.84
CA ALA A 64 -14.88 -4.18 17.27
C ALA A 64 -14.09 -4.26 18.58
N LEU A 65 -13.04 -3.45 18.70
CA LEU A 65 -12.18 -3.43 19.88
C LEU A 65 -11.85 -1.99 20.29
N GLN A 66 -11.88 -1.73 21.58
CA GLN A 66 -11.39 -0.49 22.19
C GLN A 66 -10.19 -0.79 23.11
N PRO A 67 -9.29 0.19 23.31
CA PRO A 67 -8.24 0.05 24.31
C PRO A 67 -8.79 -0.26 25.69
N GLY A 68 -8.06 -1.07 26.44
CA GLY A 68 -8.34 -1.34 27.84
C GLY A 68 -7.91 -0.20 28.76
N GLU A 69 -7.82 -0.51 30.05
CA GLU A 69 -7.47 0.45 31.08
C GLU A 69 -6.36 -0.06 32.03
N GLY A 70 -5.61 0.86 32.59
CA GLY A 70 -4.62 0.59 33.65
C GLY A 70 -3.54 -0.40 33.25
N ASN A 71 -3.54 -1.58 33.86
CA ASN A 71 -2.54 -2.63 33.63
C ASN A 71 -2.99 -3.68 32.59
N GLU A 72 -4.10 -3.48 31.90
CA GLU A 72 -4.50 -4.35 30.82
C GLU A 72 -3.46 -4.30 29.69
N PRO A 73 -3.20 -5.42 29.00
CA PRO A 73 -2.12 -5.50 28.00
C PRO A 73 -2.30 -4.54 26.81
N ASP A 74 -3.50 -4.03 26.59
CA ASP A 74 -3.87 -3.15 25.49
C ASP A 74 -4.35 -1.75 25.94
N ALA A 75 -4.04 -1.34 27.17
CA ALA A 75 -4.49 -0.06 27.70
C ALA A 75 -3.97 1.16 26.93
N CYS A 76 -2.84 1.05 26.25
CA CYS A 76 -2.25 2.10 25.42
C CYS A 76 -2.59 1.96 23.92
N GLY A 77 -3.32 0.92 23.53
CA GLY A 77 -3.80 0.73 22.16
C GLY A 77 -4.05 -0.73 21.79
N VAL A 78 -5.02 -0.95 20.93
CA VAL A 78 -5.23 -2.22 20.24
C VAL A 78 -4.64 -2.06 18.85
N TRP A 79 -3.58 -2.84 18.57
CA TRP A 79 -2.83 -2.74 17.32
C TRP A 79 -3.17 -3.88 16.37
N THR A 80 -2.45 -3.97 15.27
CA THR A 80 -2.71 -4.90 14.16
C THR A 80 -2.84 -6.35 14.59
N GLY A 81 -3.64 -7.06 13.82
CA GLY A 81 -3.94 -8.46 14.02
C GLY A 81 -4.60 -9.11 12.81
N SER A 82 -5.42 -10.12 13.06
CA SER A 82 -6.19 -10.82 12.04
C SER A 82 -7.48 -11.38 12.61
N VAL A 83 -8.41 -11.72 11.71
CA VAL A 83 -9.70 -12.34 12.03
C VAL A 83 -9.78 -13.69 11.35
N ILE A 84 -10.32 -14.67 12.04
CA ILE A 84 -10.61 -15.99 11.49
C ILE A 84 -11.96 -16.51 12.04
N PHE A 85 -12.71 -17.24 11.21
CA PHE A 85 -13.83 -18.05 11.66
C PHE A 85 -13.35 -19.49 11.84
N GLY A 86 -13.47 -20.00 13.04
CA GLY A 86 -13.05 -21.37 13.38
C GLY A 86 -13.75 -21.85 14.64
N GLU A 87 -13.84 -23.17 14.85
CA GLU A 87 -14.45 -23.76 16.04
C GLU A 87 -15.88 -23.23 16.33
N GLY A 88 -16.59 -22.79 15.27
CA GLY A 88 -17.96 -22.27 15.37
C GLY A 88 -18.10 -20.83 15.85
N LYS A 89 -17.01 -20.07 15.94
CA LYS A 89 -16.97 -18.66 16.36
C LYS A 89 -16.04 -17.82 15.49
N TYR A 90 -16.19 -16.52 15.59
CA TYR A 90 -15.20 -15.56 15.08
C TYR A 90 -14.14 -15.28 16.14
N HIS A 91 -12.89 -15.25 15.73
CA HIS A 91 -11.74 -14.96 16.59
C HIS A 91 -10.96 -13.79 16.04
N ILE A 92 -10.63 -12.83 16.88
CA ILE A 92 -9.61 -11.80 16.64
C ILE A 92 -8.36 -12.16 17.45
N PHE A 93 -7.22 -12.25 16.77
CA PHE A 93 -5.92 -12.19 17.42
C PHE A 93 -5.30 -10.84 17.07
N TYR A 94 -4.89 -10.09 18.10
CA TYR A 94 -4.43 -8.71 17.93
C TYR A 94 -3.24 -8.40 18.83
N THR A 95 -2.54 -7.33 18.54
CA THR A 95 -1.47 -6.84 19.39
C THR A 95 -2.04 -5.93 20.47
N GLY A 96 -1.90 -6.33 21.72
CA GLY A 96 -2.11 -5.46 22.86
C GLY A 96 -0.86 -4.61 23.07
N TYR A 97 -1.05 -3.28 23.14
CA TYR A 97 0.02 -2.33 23.40
C TYR A 97 -0.18 -1.61 24.72
N ASN A 98 0.83 -1.75 25.61
CA ASN A 98 0.91 -1.01 26.85
C ASN A 98 2.37 -0.79 27.26
N TYR A 99 2.88 0.42 26.97
CA TYR A 99 4.29 0.78 27.23
C TYR A 99 4.63 0.94 28.72
N HIS A 100 3.66 0.83 29.61
CA HIS A 100 3.90 0.80 31.07
C HIS A 100 4.25 -0.60 31.58
N LEU A 101 4.05 -1.64 30.77
CA LEU A 101 4.36 -3.01 31.13
C LEU A 101 5.75 -3.43 30.63
N HIS A 102 6.32 -4.46 31.26
CA HIS A 102 7.60 -5.02 30.83
C HIS A 102 7.57 -5.51 29.38
N PHE A 103 6.53 -6.25 29.01
CA PHE A 103 6.23 -6.59 27.62
C PHE A 103 5.26 -5.55 27.07
N SER A 104 5.79 -4.56 26.36
CA SER A 104 4.98 -3.47 25.83
C SER A 104 4.09 -3.89 24.68
N GLN A 105 4.37 -4.99 24.01
CA GLN A 105 3.60 -5.56 22.92
C GLN A 105 3.40 -7.05 23.20
N THR A 106 2.17 -7.50 23.15
CA THR A 106 1.78 -8.89 23.47
C THR A 106 0.63 -9.31 22.56
N ILE A 107 0.45 -10.62 22.40
CA ILE A 107 -0.65 -11.12 21.57
C ILE A 107 -1.86 -11.40 22.45
N CYS A 108 -2.94 -10.71 22.11
CA CYS A 108 -4.25 -10.81 22.76
C CYS A 108 -5.28 -11.46 21.85
N HIS A 109 -6.38 -11.89 22.44
CA HIS A 109 -7.45 -12.60 21.80
C HIS A 109 -8.82 -12.02 22.17
N ALA A 110 -9.77 -12.07 21.25
CA ALA A 110 -11.17 -11.76 21.47
C ALA A 110 -12.04 -12.67 20.59
N THR A 111 -13.27 -12.93 21.03
CA THR A 111 -14.22 -13.79 20.30
C THR A 111 -15.54 -13.09 20.06
N SER A 112 -16.28 -13.57 19.06
CA SER A 112 -17.63 -13.14 18.74
C SER A 112 -18.46 -14.31 18.19
N ASP A 113 -19.73 -14.33 18.49
CA ASP A 113 -20.68 -15.30 17.91
C ASP A 113 -21.28 -14.78 16.59
N ASP A 114 -21.27 -13.47 16.34
CA ASP A 114 -21.92 -12.81 15.19
C ASP A 114 -20.94 -12.01 14.30
N GLY A 115 -19.66 -11.91 14.70
CA GLY A 115 -18.64 -11.09 14.02
C GLY A 115 -18.80 -9.58 14.22
N ILE A 116 -19.74 -9.15 15.06
CA ILE A 116 -20.07 -7.73 15.29
C ILE A 116 -19.77 -7.34 16.72
N VAL A 117 -20.25 -8.10 17.69
CA VAL A 117 -20.06 -7.85 19.13
C VAL A 117 -18.93 -8.73 19.62
N TRP A 118 -17.85 -8.11 20.09
CA TRP A 118 -16.63 -8.79 20.48
C TRP A 118 -16.40 -8.78 21.99
N THR A 119 -15.94 -9.89 22.51
CA THR A 119 -15.58 -10.07 23.91
C THR A 119 -14.09 -10.38 24.01
N LYS A 120 -13.32 -9.52 24.69
CA LYS A 120 -11.90 -9.78 24.98
C LYS A 120 -11.76 -10.97 25.91
N ASP A 121 -10.75 -11.79 25.66
CA ASP A 121 -10.42 -12.92 26.49
C ASP A 121 -9.90 -12.45 27.86
N PRO A 122 -10.49 -12.90 28.97
CA PRO A 122 -10.05 -12.51 30.30
C PRO A 122 -8.63 -13.02 30.66
N GLU A 123 -8.11 -14.00 29.92
CA GLU A 123 -6.76 -14.54 30.11
C GLU A 123 -5.70 -13.83 29.23
N ASN A 124 -6.03 -12.71 28.61
CA ASN A 124 -5.06 -11.92 27.87
C ASN A 124 -3.92 -11.41 28.76
N PRO A 125 -2.66 -11.41 28.27
CA PRO A 125 -2.22 -11.80 26.92
C PRO A 125 -2.04 -13.31 26.74
N ARG A 126 -2.33 -13.82 25.53
CA ARG A 126 -2.27 -15.26 25.21
C ARG A 126 -0.86 -15.73 24.82
N ILE A 127 -0.06 -14.88 24.15
CA ILE A 127 1.29 -15.23 23.72
C ILE A 127 2.25 -14.08 24.07
N LEU A 128 3.25 -14.40 24.87
CA LEU A 128 4.33 -13.52 25.28
C LEU A 128 5.65 -13.91 24.58
N PRO A 129 6.59 -12.98 24.38
CA PRO A 129 7.92 -13.31 23.87
C PRO A 129 8.70 -14.10 24.93
N ASP A 130 9.37 -15.17 24.49
CA ASP A 130 10.40 -15.84 25.32
C ASP A 130 11.69 -15.01 25.26
N GLU A 131 12.02 -14.32 26.33
CA GLU A 131 13.20 -13.45 26.41
C GLU A 131 14.54 -14.20 26.33
N SER A 132 14.56 -15.51 26.40
CA SER A 132 15.77 -16.28 26.11
C SER A 132 16.11 -16.30 24.62
N LEU A 133 15.12 -16.13 23.75
CA LEU A 133 15.18 -16.22 22.29
C LEU A 133 14.99 -14.87 21.61
N PHE A 134 14.08 -14.05 22.12
CA PHE A 134 13.59 -12.83 21.48
C PHE A 134 13.86 -11.58 22.32
N GLU A 135 13.89 -10.43 21.66
CA GLU A 135 13.81 -9.15 22.34
C GLU A 135 12.38 -8.94 22.88
N HIS A 136 12.21 -8.18 23.95
CA HIS A 136 10.90 -7.93 24.58
C HIS A 136 10.09 -6.83 23.87
N VAL A 137 10.61 -6.31 22.77
CA VAL A 137 9.99 -5.31 21.91
C VAL A 137 9.72 -5.88 20.52
N ASP A 138 8.87 -5.23 19.74
CA ASP A 138 8.51 -5.66 18.38
C ASP A 138 7.91 -7.08 18.32
N TRP A 139 7.01 -7.38 19.26
CA TRP A 139 6.26 -8.63 19.34
C TRP A 139 4.80 -8.39 19.01
N ARG A 140 4.45 -8.46 17.70
CA ARG A 140 3.17 -7.95 17.21
C ARG A 140 2.66 -8.59 15.93
N ASP A 141 1.53 -8.07 15.45
CA ASP A 141 0.89 -8.31 14.15
C ASP A 141 0.54 -9.79 13.93
N PRO A 142 -0.23 -10.41 14.83
CA PRO A 142 -0.59 -11.80 14.67
C PRO A 142 -1.45 -12.00 13.42
N TYR A 143 -1.05 -12.95 12.56
CA TYR A 143 -1.81 -13.40 11.41
C TYR A 143 -2.18 -14.87 11.56
N VAL A 144 -3.45 -15.16 11.73
CA VAL A 144 -3.97 -16.50 11.92
C VAL A 144 -4.63 -17.02 10.67
N PHE A 145 -4.32 -18.25 10.29
CA PHE A 145 -4.98 -18.97 9.21
C PHE A 145 -4.99 -20.48 9.49
N TYR A 146 -5.88 -21.19 8.82
CA TYR A 146 -5.91 -22.66 8.87
C TYR A 146 -5.02 -23.21 7.75
N ASN A 147 -4.02 -24.02 8.13
CA ASN A 147 -3.16 -24.72 7.18
C ASN A 147 -3.80 -26.08 6.86
N GLU A 148 -4.45 -26.17 5.71
CA GLU A 148 -5.16 -27.38 5.27
C GLU A 148 -4.21 -28.57 5.06
N ASP A 149 -2.97 -28.33 4.63
CA ASP A 149 -1.98 -29.39 4.40
C ASP A 149 -1.60 -30.11 5.71
N GLU A 150 -1.67 -29.43 6.85
CA GLU A 150 -1.32 -29.98 8.17
C GLU A 150 -2.53 -30.20 9.10
N GLY A 151 -3.69 -29.63 8.76
CA GLY A 151 -4.88 -29.69 9.62
C GLY A 151 -4.70 -28.94 10.94
N LEU A 152 -3.99 -27.81 10.92
CA LEU A 152 -3.67 -27.00 12.09
C LEU A 152 -3.93 -25.52 11.83
N TYR A 153 -4.31 -24.81 12.86
CA TYR A 153 -4.25 -23.35 12.86
C TYR A 153 -2.81 -22.89 13.06
N TRP A 154 -2.38 -21.93 12.25
CA TRP A 154 -1.08 -21.30 12.33
C TRP A 154 -1.25 -19.83 12.70
N ILE A 155 -0.37 -19.33 13.54
CA ILE A 155 -0.24 -17.90 13.82
C ILE A 155 1.17 -17.43 13.49
N LEU A 156 1.28 -16.46 12.64
CA LEU A 156 2.53 -15.76 12.33
C LEU A 156 2.64 -14.51 13.19
N LEU A 157 3.80 -14.25 13.74
CA LEU A 157 4.10 -13.07 14.55
C LEU A 157 5.32 -12.35 13.98
N SER A 158 5.28 -11.03 14.00
CA SER A 158 6.48 -10.21 13.85
C SER A 158 7.26 -10.18 15.15
N GLY A 159 8.57 -10.40 15.09
CA GLY A 159 9.42 -10.39 16.26
C GLY A 159 10.89 -10.13 15.93
N ARG A 160 11.70 -9.96 16.97
CA ARG A 160 13.14 -9.72 16.84
C ARG A 160 13.93 -10.76 17.63
N ILE A 161 14.77 -11.53 16.91
CA ILE A 161 15.66 -12.50 17.55
C ILE A 161 16.86 -11.80 18.20
N LYS A 162 17.41 -12.37 19.28
CA LYS A 162 18.54 -11.76 20.02
C LYS A 162 19.88 -11.78 19.29
N ASN A 163 20.07 -12.69 18.37
CA ASN A 163 21.33 -12.87 17.65
C ASN A 163 21.34 -12.11 16.31
N GLY A 164 22.52 -11.64 15.89
CA GLY A 164 22.73 -10.94 14.62
C GLY A 164 22.89 -9.42 14.78
N PRO A 165 23.05 -8.69 13.65
CA PRO A 165 23.20 -7.24 13.68
C PRO A 165 21.98 -6.56 14.29
N PRO A 166 22.12 -5.64 15.26
CA PRO A 166 20.98 -5.09 16.03
C PRO A 166 19.85 -4.50 15.19
N THR A 167 20.15 -3.88 14.06
CA THR A 167 19.15 -3.27 13.16
C THR A 167 18.54 -4.25 12.16
N LYS A 168 18.95 -5.52 12.17
CA LYS A 168 18.61 -6.55 11.17
C LYS A 168 18.04 -7.84 11.78
N ARG A 169 17.49 -7.76 13.00
CA ARG A 169 17.03 -8.93 13.75
C ARG A 169 15.58 -9.30 13.54
N GLY A 170 14.89 -8.59 12.65
CA GLY A 170 13.50 -8.86 12.33
C GLY A 170 13.30 -10.27 11.80
N SER A 171 12.25 -10.92 12.27
CA SER A 171 11.90 -12.29 11.94
C SER A 171 10.39 -12.51 12.00
N ILE A 172 9.91 -13.51 11.25
CA ILE A 172 8.53 -13.99 11.31
C ILE A 172 8.53 -15.33 12.03
N ILE A 173 7.75 -15.41 13.09
CA ILE A 173 7.72 -16.49 14.06
C ILE A 173 6.41 -17.23 13.94
N LEU A 174 6.45 -18.56 13.97
CA LEU A 174 5.30 -19.43 13.88
C LEU A 174 4.96 -20.07 15.21
N TYR A 175 3.69 -20.02 15.58
CA TYR A 175 3.04 -20.91 16.54
C TYR A 175 1.93 -21.70 15.84
N ARG A 176 1.57 -22.86 16.39
CA ARG A 176 0.53 -23.74 15.85
C ARG A 176 -0.46 -24.12 16.93
N SER A 177 -1.73 -24.34 16.52
CA SER A 177 -2.81 -24.76 17.42
C SER A 177 -3.73 -25.75 16.72
N LYS A 178 -4.43 -26.55 17.52
CA LYS A 178 -5.51 -27.44 17.07
C LYS A 178 -6.90 -26.84 17.30
N ASP A 179 -6.99 -25.83 18.17
CA ASP A 179 -8.25 -25.38 18.76
C ASP A 179 -8.37 -23.86 18.91
N LEU A 180 -7.41 -23.07 18.39
CA LEU A 180 -7.32 -21.61 18.52
C LEU A 180 -7.11 -21.09 19.97
N GLU A 181 -7.01 -22.00 20.95
CA GLU A 181 -6.85 -21.68 22.36
C GLU A 181 -5.42 -21.99 22.87
N HIS A 182 -4.89 -23.15 22.48
CA HIS A 182 -3.59 -23.65 22.93
C HIS A 182 -2.56 -23.54 21.81
N TRP A 183 -1.58 -22.64 21.99
CA TRP A 183 -0.57 -22.34 20.99
C TRP A 183 0.78 -22.97 21.32
N GLU A 184 1.32 -23.78 20.43
CA GLU A 184 2.62 -24.42 20.52
C GLU A 184 3.65 -23.62 19.69
N TYR A 185 4.74 -23.22 20.33
CA TYR A 185 5.86 -22.57 19.66
C TYR A 185 6.55 -23.52 18.68
N TYR A 186 6.64 -23.10 17.41
CA TYR A 186 7.40 -23.84 16.38
C TYR A 186 8.80 -23.25 16.18
N GLY A 187 8.90 -21.93 15.97
CA GLY A 187 10.16 -21.24 15.71
C GLY A 187 10.06 -20.18 14.62
N PRO A 188 11.15 -19.48 14.33
CA PRO A 188 11.21 -18.55 13.23
C PRO A 188 11.18 -19.28 11.87
N ILE A 189 10.22 -18.95 11.02
CA ILE A 189 10.14 -19.47 9.63
C ILE A 189 10.80 -18.55 8.61
N TYR A 190 11.01 -17.28 8.96
CA TYR A 190 11.74 -16.32 8.14
C TYR A 190 12.57 -15.40 9.02
N LYS A 191 13.90 -15.48 8.87
CA LYS A 191 14.90 -14.67 9.62
C LYS A 191 16.03 -14.24 8.67
N PRO A 192 15.74 -13.28 7.79
CA PRO A 192 16.62 -12.96 6.66
C PRO A 192 17.81 -12.08 7.04
N TYR A 193 17.80 -11.42 8.20
CA TYR A 193 18.80 -10.42 8.62
C TYR A 193 18.91 -9.22 7.66
N ILE A 194 17.79 -8.73 7.12
CA ILE A 194 17.76 -7.61 6.18
C ILE A 194 16.93 -6.42 6.65
N THR A 195 16.08 -6.60 7.65
CA THR A 195 15.18 -5.55 8.15
C THR A 195 15.15 -5.52 9.68
N ASN A 196 14.75 -4.38 10.23
CA ASN A 196 14.58 -4.19 11.66
C ASN A 196 13.45 -5.08 12.21
N CYS A 197 12.26 -4.98 11.61
CA CYS A 197 11.09 -5.80 11.94
C CYS A 197 10.22 -5.95 10.68
N PRO A 198 9.82 -7.17 10.29
CA PRO A 198 8.81 -7.39 9.26
C PRO A 198 7.43 -7.23 9.89
N GLU A 199 6.68 -6.19 9.51
CA GLU A 199 5.35 -5.91 10.07
C GLU A 199 4.25 -6.53 9.23
N CYS A 200 3.07 -6.73 9.83
CA CYS A 200 1.83 -7.14 9.13
C CYS A 200 2.03 -8.35 8.23
N SER A 201 2.80 -9.34 8.71
CA SER A 201 3.07 -10.53 7.91
C SER A 201 1.82 -11.36 7.68
N GLU A 202 1.70 -11.92 6.49
CA GLU A 202 0.68 -12.91 6.13
C GLU A 202 1.26 -13.98 5.20
N MET A 203 0.61 -15.14 5.16
CA MET A 203 1.00 -16.26 4.31
C MET A 203 -0.21 -16.86 3.61
N TRP A 204 -0.06 -17.21 2.36
CA TRP A 204 -1.09 -17.87 1.58
C TRP A 204 -0.49 -18.74 0.47
N LYS A 205 -1.28 -19.68 -0.04
CA LYS A 205 -0.87 -20.61 -1.10
C LYS A 205 -1.71 -20.37 -2.36
N GLU A 206 -1.05 -20.37 -3.52
CA GLU A 206 -1.70 -20.40 -4.81
C GLU A 206 -1.03 -21.47 -5.68
N GLY A 207 -1.79 -22.47 -6.12
CA GLY A 207 -1.23 -23.66 -6.73
C GLY A 207 -0.25 -24.37 -5.78
N GLU A 208 0.97 -24.59 -6.25
CA GLU A 208 2.05 -25.20 -5.46
C GLU A 208 2.99 -24.17 -4.80
N THR A 209 2.70 -22.87 -4.95
CA THR A 209 3.58 -21.81 -4.45
C THR A 209 2.99 -21.19 -3.19
N TRP A 210 3.82 -21.08 -2.17
CA TRP A 210 3.56 -20.32 -0.95
C TRP A 210 4.10 -18.91 -1.11
N TYR A 211 3.31 -17.94 -0.70
CA TYR A 211 3.62 -16.51 -0.67
C TYR A 211 3.63 -16.05 0.79
N LEU A 212 4.67 -15.32 1.17
CA LEU A 212 4.83 -14.69 2.48
C LEU A 212 5.01 -13.19 2.25
N SER A 213 4.01 -12.38 2.54
CA SER A 213 4.11 -10.93 2.46
C SER A 213 4.34 -10.29 3.82
N TYR A 214 5.01 -9.15 3.83
CA TYR A 214 5.29 -8.38 5.03
C TYR A 214 5.67 -6.94 4.66
N SER A 215 5.43 -6.00 5.56
CA SER A 215 5.81 -4.60 5.38
C SER A 215 7.10 -4.26 6.11
N THR A 216 7.87 -3.33 5.55
CA THR A 216 9.10 -2.82 6.14
C THR A 216 9.03 -1.31 6.32
N PHE A 217 9.43 -0.82 7.50
CA PHE A 217 9.57 0.61 7.78
C PHE A 217 11.02 1.07 7.82
N SER A 218 11.96 0.14 7.85
CA SER A 218 13.40 0.39 7.77
C SER A 218 13.94 -0.01 6.41
N GLU A 219 15.08 0.54 6.00
CA GLU A 219 15.74 0.42 4.70
C GLU A 219 14.89 1.04 3.57
N PHE A 220 13.74 0.47 3.26
CA PHE A 220 12.81 1.00 2.28
C PHE A 220 11.37 0.71 2.72
N VAL A 221 10.55 1.74 2.85
CA VAL A 221 9.13 1.61 3.22
C VAL A 221 8.37 0.96 2.08
N ASN A 222 7.91 -0.27 2.28
CA ASN A 222 7.26 -1.06 1.23
C ASN A 222 6.55 -2.28 1.84
N THR A 223 5.56 -2.82 1.15
CA THR A 223 5.08 -4.18 1.37
C THR A 223 5.80 -5.11 0.39
N ASN A 224 6.60 -6.02 0.92
CA ASN A 224 7.40 -6.99 0.19
C ASN A 224 6.77 -8.36 0.24
N TYR A 225 7.21 -9.27 -0.63
CA TYR A 225 6.82 -10.67 -0.53
C TYR A 225 7.97 -11.62 -0.83
N ARG A 226 7.81 -12.86 -0.42
CA ARG A 226 8.73 -13.97 -0.64
C ARG A 226 7.94 -15.17 -1.13
N VAL A 227 8.61 -16.06 -1.84
CA VAL A 227 7.99 -17.27 -2.42
C VAL A 227 8.76 -18.52 -2.05
N ALA A 228 8.04 -19.61 -1.87
CA ALA A 228 8.63 -20.93 -1.60
C ALA A 228 7.69 -22.05 -2.07
N SER A 229 8.24 -23.24 -2.25
CA SER A 229 7.46 -24.47 -2.49
C SER A 229 6.97 -25.15 -1.20
N SER A 230 7.36 -24.60 -0.03
CA SER A 230 6.98 -25.10 1.28
C SER A 230 6.68 -23.92 2.21
N PRO A 231 5.70 -24.01 3.12
CA PRO A 231 5.40 -22.94 4.08
C PRO A 231 6.54 -22.68 5.07
N TYR A 232 7.50 -23.57 5.15
CA TYR A 232 8.70 -23.43 5.96
C TYR A 232 9.90 -22.84 5.20
N GLY A 233 9.73 -22.52 3.93
CA GLY A 233 10.80 -22.06 3.06
C GLY A 233 11.57 -23.23 2.40
N PRO A 234 12.78 -22.99 1.88
CA PRO A 234 13.50 -21.71 1.89
C PRO A 234 12.80 -20.63 1.07
N TRP A 235 12.67 -19.45 1.65
CA TRP A 235 12.00 -18.30 1.05
C TRP A 235 12.94 -17.59 0.06
N ARG A 236 12.45 -17.32 -1.14
CA ARG A 236 13.18 -16.63 -2.21
C ARG A 236 12.58 -15.25 -2.49
N THR A 237 13.44 -14.31 -2.82
CA THR A 237 13.02 -12.99 -3.31
C THR A 237 12.58 -13.13 -4.78
N PRO A 238 11.38 -12.66 -5.16
CA PRO A 238 10.92 -12.63 -6.53
C PRO A 238 11.63 -11.52 -7.33
N LYS A 239 11.41 -11.49 -8.66
CA LYS A 239 11.96 -10.42 -9.51
C LYS A 239 11.28 -9.08 -9.24
N LYS A 240 9.96 -9.14 -9.00
CA LYS A 240 9.12 -7.96 -8.70
C LYS A 240 8.85 -7.91 -7.19
N ASP A 241 9.89 -7.66 -6.38
CA ASP A 241 9.74 -7.56 -4.93
C ASP A 241 8.99 -6.29 -4.54
N GLY A 242 7.79 -6.46 -4.06
CA GLY A 242 6.95 -5.38 -3.55
C GLY A 242 5.58 -5.26 -4.21
N ILE A 243 4.60 -4.97 -3.37
CA ILE A 243 3.18 -4.83 -3.72
C ILE A 243 2.82 -3.35 -3.61
N GLY A 244 2.22 -2.78 -4.66
CA GLY A 244 1.89 -1.36 -4.69
C GLY A 244 3.13 -0.45 -4.68
N GLY A 245 3.00 0.73 -4.12
CA GLY A 245 4.06 1.71 -3.99
C GLY A 245 4.48 1.92 -2.54
N ARG A 246 5.41 2.86 -2.33
CA ARG A 246 5.90 3.24 -1.00
C ARG A 246 4.77 3.65 -0.03
N ARG A 247 3.67 4.18 -0.56
CA ARG A 247 2.50 4.62 0.21
C ARG A 247 1.30 3.68 0.12
N PHE A 248 1.55 2.44 -0.27
CA PHE A 248 0.63 1.32 -0.13
C PHE A 248 1.15 0.44 1.01
N TYR A 249 0.91 0.90 2.26
CA TYR A 249 1.59 0.38 3.44
C TYR A 249 0.73 -0.58 4.25
N ALA A 250 1.42 -1.49 4.98
CA ALA A 250 0.81 -2.50 5.85
C ALA A 250 -0.25 -3.35 5.13
N ALA A 251 0.04 -3.69 3.86
CA ALA A 251 -0.93 -4.39 3.04
C ALA A 251 -1.18 -5.80 3.55
N LYS A 252 -2.45 -6.14 3.72
CA LYS A 252 -2.96 -7.48 4.06
C LYS A 252 -4.06 -7.87 3.09
N SER A 253 -4.24 -9.16 2.87
CA SER A 253 -5.16 -9.64 1.85
C SER A 253 -6.28 -10.52 2.39
N LEU A 254 -7.35 -10.58 1.60
CA LEU A 254 -8.38 -11.61 1.71
C LEU A 254 -8.57 -12.29 0.34
N LYS A 255 -9.13 -13.49 0.33
CA LYS A 255 -9.58 -14.20 -0.86
C LYS A 255 -11.09 -14.41 -0.75
N ASN A 256 -11.84 -14.04 -1.82
CA ASN A 256 -13.29 -14.22 -1.86
C ASN A 256 -13.69 -15.61 -2.41
N ASP A 257 -14.99 -15.90 -2.45
CA ASP A 257 -15.54 -17.18 -2.94
C ASP A 257 -15.26 -17.43 -4.43
N ASP A 258 -15.06 -16.38 -5.23
CA ASP A 258 -14.69 -16.48 -6.65
C ASP A 258 -13.19 -16.80 -6.85
N GLY A 259 -12.45 -16.94 -5.76
CA GLY A 259 -11.01 -17.18 -5.78
C GLY A 259 -10.17 -15.95 -6.06
N ARG A 260 -10.76 -14.77 -6.14
CA ARG A 260 -10.05 -13.49 -6.32
C ARG A 260 -9.44 -13.05 -4.99
N ARG A 261 -8.18 -12.59 -5.03
CA ARG A 261 -7.48 -12.06 -3.86
C ARG A 261 -7.28 -10.56 -3.99
N PHE A 262 -7.48 -9.84 -2.90
CA PHE A 262 -7.34 -8.38 -2.84
C PHE A 262 -6.46 -7.98 -1.68
N TYR A 263 -5.42 -7.16 -1.96
CA TYR A 263 -4.67 -6.48 -0.92
C TYR A 263 -5.33 -5.15 -0.56
N PHE A 264 -5.47 -4.91 0.73
CA PHE A 264 -5.93 -3.65 1.32
C PHE A 264 -4.75 -3.02 2.05
N ALA A 265 -4.59 -1.73 1.88
CA ALA A 265 -3.51 -0.96 2.48
C ALA A 265 -3.95 0.48 2.75
N TRP A 266 -3.09 1.24 3.38
CA TRP A 266 -3.35 2.64 3.66
C TRP A 266 -2.18 3.53 3.26
N ALA A 267 -2.49 4.78 2.94
CA ALA A 267 -1.52 5.83 2.65
C ALA A 267 -1.47 6.84 3.80
N HIS A 268 -0.26 7.17 4.22
CA HIS A 268 0.01 8.08 5.32
C HIS A 268 -0.56 9.49 5.08
N ASP A 269 -0.98 10.15 6.14
CA ASP A 269 -1.19 11.60 6.15
C ASP A 269 0.14 12.34 6.36
N ARG A 270 0.17 13.64 6.02
CA ARG A 270 1.30 14.51 6.30
C ARG A 270 0.92 15.62 7.27
N ALA A 271 1.90 16.06 8.04
CA ALA A 271 1.80 17.22 8.91
C ALA A 271 1.28 18.43 8.14
N ASP A 272 0.34 19.15 8.74
CA ASP A 272 -0.30 20.35 8.21
C ASP A 272 -0.95 20.16 6.82
N ARG A 273 -1.20 18.92 6.38
CA ARG A 273 -1.65 18.59 5.02
C ARG A 273 -0.77 19.28 3.97
N SER A 274 0.53 19.21 4.14
CA SER A 274 1.55 19.86 3.31
C SER A 274 2.45 18.84 2.64
N ASP A 275 2.81 19.09 1.37
CA ASP A 275 3.75 18.23 0.63
C ASP A 275 5.18 18.24 1.19
N PHE A 276 5.45 19.18 2.09
CA PHE A 276 6.73 19.30 2.83
C PHE A 276 6.62 18.82 4.28
N GLY A 277 5.38 18.47 4.73
CA GLY A 277 5.14 17.95 6.06
C GLY A 277 5.71 16.53 6.23
N GLU A 278 6.10 16.21 7.45
CA GLU A 278 6.48 14.85 7.81
C GLU A 278 5.29 13.91 7.69
N TRP A 279 5.59 12.64 7.38
CA TRP A 279 4.56 11.61 7.33
C TRP A 279 4.14 11.18 8.73
N TYR A 280 2.83 11.10 8.95
CA TYR A 280 2.24 10.56 10.18
C TYR A 280 1.83 9.10 9.99
N TRP A 281 1.83 8.35 11.08
CA TRP A 281 1.12 7.08 11.11
C TRP A 281 -0.38 7.32 10.99
N GLY A 282 -1.07 6.51 10.16
CA GLY A 282 -2.47 6.68 9.80
C GLY A 282 -2.69 7.69 8.67
N GLY A 283 -3.81 7.55 8.00
CA GLY A 283 -4.22 8.39 6.88
C GLY A 283 -5.51 7.90 6.26
N ALA A 284 -5.46 7.37 5.04
CA ALA A 284 -6.65 6.89 4.33
C ALA A 284 -6.37 5.58 3.60
N PHE A 285 -7.40 4.74 3.43
CA PHE A 285 -7.29 3.53 2.61
C PHE A 285 -6.97 3.86 1.16
N CYS A 286 -6.17 2.99 0.58
CA CYS A 286 -5.93 2.91 -0.85
C CYS A 286 -7.09 2.18 -1.56
N ILE A 287 -7.17 2.28 -2.89
CA ILE A 287 -7.97 1.35 -3.68
C ILE A 287 -7.39 -0.04 -3.47
N PRO A 288 -8.21 -1.06 -3.21
CA PRO A 288 -7.71 -2.43 -3.10
C PRO A 288 -6.99 -2.86 -4.37
N HIS A 289 -5.89 -3.57 -4.24
CA HIS A 289 -5.19 -4.14 -5.38
C HIS A 289 -5.61 -5.59 -5.58
N GLU A 290 -6.21 -5.91 -6.73
CA GLU A 290 -6.51 -7.29 -7.09
C GLU A 290 -5.23 -7.99 -7.53
N VAL A 291 -4.97 -9.15 -6.95
CA VAL A 291 -3.74 -9.93 -7.12
C VAL A 291 -3.84 -10.86 -8.32
N ILE A 292 -2.80 -10.87 -9.13
CA ILE A 292 -2.54 -11.87 -10.15
C ILE A 292 -1.24 -12.57 -9.76
N ALA A 293 -1.36 -13.80 -9.24
CA ALA A 293 -0.21 -14.61 -8.84
C ALA A 293 0.10 -15.65 -9.92
N HIS A 294 1.29 -15.62 -10.47
CA HIS A 294 1.73 -16.55 -11.51
C HIS A 294 3.24 -16.82 -11.41
N ASP A 295 3.62 -18.09 -11.41
CA ASP A 295 5.04 -18.55 -11.41
C ASP A 295 5.91 -17.94 -10.30
N GLY A 296 5.31 -17.66 -9.13
CA GLY A 296 6.02 -17.06 -8.02
C GLY A 296 6.20 -15.55 -8.11
N GLU A 297 5.55 -14.90 -9.07
CA GLU A 297 5.48 -13.43 -9.17
C GLU A 297 4.08 -12.94 -8.82
N ILE A 298 4.00 -11.77 -8.22
CA ILE A 298 2.74 -11.04 -7.97
C ILE A 298 2.70 -9.84 -8.90
N SER A 299 1.63 -9.77 -9.67
CA SER A 299 1.18 -8.57 -10.38
C SER A 299 -0.12 -8.07 -9.75
N VAL A 300 -0.41 -6.80 -9.92
CA VAL A 300 -1.59 -6.18 -9.33
C VAL A 300 -2.33 -5.31 -10.32
N LYS A 301 -3.67 -5.35 -10.25
CA LYS A 301 -4.56 -4.52 -11.06
C LYS A 301 -5.60 -3.84 -10.19
N ILE A 302 -6.25 -2.83 -10.76
CA ILE A 302 -7.43 -2.23 -10.16
C ILE A 302 -8.62 -3.20 -10.26
N PRO A 303 -9.41 -3.42 -9.19
CA PRO A 303 -10.61 -4.25 -9.28
C PRO A 303 -11.63 -3.69 -10.27
N GLU A 304 -12.27 -4.55 -11.05
CA GLU A 304 -13.25 -4.16 -12.07
C GLU A 304 -14.45 -3.39 -11.47
N GLU A 305 -14.79 -3.65 -10.22
CA GLU A 305 -15.85 -2.96 -9.49
C GLU A 305 -15.58 -1.46 -9.43
N TYR A 306 -14.32 -1.07 -9.18
CA TYR A 306 -13.90 0.32 -9.17
C TYR A 306 -13.95 0.93 -10.57
N VAL A 307 -13.48 0.22 -11.60
CA VAL A 307 -13.51 0.70 -12.98
C VAL A 307 -14.96 0.93 -13.43
N ARG A 308 -15.88 0.01 -13.11
CA ARG A 308 -17.30 0.13 -13.45
C ARG A 308 -18.02 1.24 -12.69
N ALA A 309 -17.56 1.54 -11.47
CA ALA A 309 -18.16 2.59 -10.67
C ALA A 309 -17.83 4.00 -11.19
N TRP A 310 -16.68 4.18 -11.87
CA TRP A 310 -16.36 5.38 -12.62
C TRP A 310 -16.95 5.30 -14.03
N ASN A 311 -18.25 5.58 -14.21
CA ASN A 311 -18.97 5.32 -15.46
C ASN A 311 -19.56 6.58 -16.12
N HIS A 312 -19.37 7.76 -15.56
CA HIS A 312 -19.85 9.01 -16.11
C HIS A 312 -18.73 9.73 -16.87
N PRO A 313 -18.77 9.79 -18.23
CA PRO A 313 -17.73 10.42 -19.02
C PRO A 313 -17.60 11.92 -18.72
N ILE A 314 -16.35 12.38 -18.60
CA ILE A 314 -15.99 13.78 -18.46
C ILE A 314 -15.35 14.26 -19.76
N GLN A 315 -15.83 15.41 -20.26
CA GLN A 315 -15.19 16.08 -21.39
C GLN A 315 -13.91 16.76 -20.93
N PHE A 316 -12.85 16.61 -21.71
CA PHE A 316 -11.55 17.23 -21.47
C PHE A 316 -11.01 17.89 -22.75
N GLN A 317 -9.98 18.71 -22.63
CA GLN A 317 -9.30 19.33 -23.76
C GLN A 317 -7.84 18.92 -23.75
N ILE A 318 -7.28 18.66 -24.92
CA ILE A 318 -5.85 18.42 -25.11
C ILE A 318 -5.20 19.79 -25.29
N GLU A 319 -4.27 20.14 -24.41
CA GLU A 319 -3.57 21.43 -24.38
C GLU A 319 -2.06 21.20 -24.58
N PRO A 320 -1.57 21.29 -25.84
CA PRO A 320 -0.14 21.26 -26.13
C PRO A 320 0.57 22.49 -25.54
N VAL A 321 1.73 22.28 -24.90
CA VAL A 321 2.48 23.36 -24.29
C VAL A 321 3.86 23.54 -24.92
N TRP A 322 4.63 22.47 -25.07
CA TRP A 322 5.98 22.53 -25.60
C TRP A 322 6.31 21.34 -26.47
N GLY A 323 7.12 21.58 -27.51
CA GLY A 323 7.58 20.54 -28.45
C GLY A 323 6.58 20.25 -29.57
N ASN A 324 6.83 19.17 -30.32
CA ASN A 324 6.05 18.79 -31.50
C ASN A 324 5.01 17.72 -31.14
N GLN A 325 3.75 18.04 -31.36
CA GLN A 325 2.64 17.14 -31.17
C GLN A 325 1.57 17.30 -32.23
N GLU A 326 0.90 16.22 -32.56
CA GLU A 326 -0.21 16.18 -33.50
C GLU A 326 -1.44 15.64 -32.80
N THR A 327 -2.53 16.40 -32.81
CA THR A 327 -3.82 15.96 -32.30
C THR A 327 -4.72 15.67 -33.48
N SER A 328 -4.92 14.40 -33.77
CA SER A 328 -5.75 13.96 -34.89
C SER A 328 -7.17 13.63 -34.49
N GLU A 329 -7.38 13.27 -33.23
CA GLU A 329 -8.65 12.82 -32.65
C GLU A 329 -8.85 13.42 -31.25
N PRO A 330 -10.10 13.50 -30.77
CA PRO A 330 -10.40 14.11 -29.47
C PRO A 330 -9.81 13.35 -28.26
N ASP A 331 -9.53 12.06 -28.46
CA ASP A 331 -9.05 11.12 -27.44
C ASP A 331 -7.64 10.58 -27.73
N ALA A 332 -6.89 11.27 -28.61
CA ALA A 332 -5.54 10.86 -28.97
C ALA A 332 -4.60 12.03 -29.24
N VAL A 333 -3.34 11.86 -28.88
CA VAL A 333 -2.24 12.77 -29.21
C VAL A 333 -1.00 11.96 -29.57
N THR A 334 -0.40 12.28 -30.73
CA THR A 334 0.91 11.77 -31.14
C THR A 334 1.97 12.80 -30.81
N VAL A 335 2.92 12.42 -29.99
CA VAL A 335 4.03 13.27 -29.58
C VAL A 335 5.28 12.85 -30.35
N LYS A 336 5.94 13.81 -31.01
CA LYS A 336 7.19 13.62 -31.74
C LYS A 336 8.26 14.51 -31.14
N SER A 337 9.22 13.93 -30.46
CA SER A 337 10.23 14.62 -29.68
C SER A 337 11.62 14.11 -30.04
N ALA A 338 12.17 14.58 -31.18
CA ALA A 338 13.54 14.26 -31.56
C ALA A 338 14.52 15.29 -30.94
N GLU A 339 15.45 14.81 -30.15
CA GLU A 339 16.48 15.60 -29.48
C GLU A 339 15.91 16.73 -28.57
N THR A 340 14.67 16.60 -28.11
CA THR A 340 14.00 17.65 -27.30
C THR A 340 13.00 17.04 -26.34
N LEU A 341 12.53 17.86 -25.41
CA LEU A 341 11.40 17.56 -24.55
C LEU A 341 10.09 18.00 -25.22
N SER A 342 9.05 17.19 -25.14
CA SER A 342 7.69 17.59 -25.47
C SER A 342 6.75 17.28 -24.31
N TYR A 343 5.87 18.22 -23.96
CA TYR A 343 4.85 18.02 -22.95
C TYR A 343 3.60 18.84 -23.21
N GLY A 344 2.54 18.43 -22.57
CA GLY A 344 1.25 19.09 -22.59
C GLY A 344 0.31 18.47 -21.57
N PHE A 345 -0.94 18.97 -21.54
CA PHE A 345 -1.89 18.61 -20.50
C PHE A 345 -3.23 18.15 -21.08
N PHE A 346 -3.90 17.32 -20.29
CA PHE A 346 -5.32 17.03 -20.43
C PHE A 346 -6.07 17.94 -19.45
N LYS A 347 -6.74 18.95 -19.96
CA LYS A 347 -7.50 19.91 -19.14
C LYS A 347 -8.82 19.29 -18.71
N ILE A 348 -8.83 18.73 -17.52
CA ILE A 348 -9.98 18.04 -16.93
C ILE A 348 -10.59 18.96 -15.86
N PRO A 349 -11.89 19.33 -15.97
CA PRO A 349 -12.52 20.27 -15.06
C PRO A 349 -13.01 19.62 -13.76
N ARG A 350 -12.21 18.73 -13.18
CA ARG A 350 -12.51 17.97 -11.96
C ARG A 350 -11.27 17.77 -11.11
N GLU A 351 -11.43 17.72 -9.79
CA GLU A 351 -10.38 17.37 -8.83
C GLU A 351 -10.34 15.86 -8.51
N SER A 352 -11.46 15.16 -8.73
CA SER A 352 -11.58 13.71 -8.55
C SER A 352 -12.10 13.09 -9.84
N PHE A 353 -11.35 12.13 -10.39
CA PHE A 353 -11.68 11.44 -11.64
C PHE A 353 -10.85 10.17 -11.82
N PHE A 354 -11.26 9.35 -12.76
CA PHE A 354 -10.52 8.21 -13.25
C PHE A 354 -10.08 8.46 -14.69
N PHE A 355 -8.79 8.34 -14.94
CA PHE A 355 -8.16 8.55 -16.25
C PHE A 355 -7.61 7.22 -16.76
N GLN A 356 -7.82 6.93 -18.02
CA GLN A 356 -7.26 5.77 -18.70
C GLN A 356 -6.66 6.21 -20.03
N CYS A 357 -5.52 5.63 -20.39
CA CYS A 357 -4.95 5.76 -21.73
C CYS A 357 -4.09 4.55 -22.08
N LYS A 358 -3.86 4.40 -23.38
CA LYS A 358 -2.81 3.53 -23.92
C LYS A 358 -1.65 4.38 -24.39
N MET A 359 -0.45 4.04 -23.98
CA MET A 359 0.78 4.62 -24.48
C MET A 359 1.45 3.63 -25.43
N LYS A 360 1.84 4.11 -26.62
CA LYS A 360 2.51 3.29 -27.63
C LYS A 360 3.83 3.96 -28.04
N PRO A 361 4.96 3.58 -27.42
CA PRO A 361 6.27 4.06 -27.85
C PRO A 361 6.59 3.52 -29.24
N ARG A 362 7.08 4.39 -30.15
CA ARG A 362 7.44 4.02 -31.52
C ARG A 362 8.95 3.98 -31.74
N ASP A 363 9.64 5.04 -31.36
CA ASP A 363 11.11 5.16 -31.42
C ASP A 363 11.55 6.01 -30.23
N VAL A 364 11.40 5.45 -29.03
CA VAL A 364 11.74 6.16 -27.79
C VAL A 364 13.09 5.69 -27.28
N ARG A 365 13.94 6.65 -26.95
CA ARG A 365 15.29 6.46 -26.36
C ARG A 365 15.38 7.06 -24.98
N GLY A 366 14.67 8.17 -24.72
CA GLY A 366 14.54 8.81 -23.41
C GLY A 366 13.30 8.37 -22.64
N CYS A 367 13.14 8.89 -21.45
CA CYS A 367 11.95 8.61 -20.62
C CYS A 367 10.69 9.26 -21.20
N PHE A 368 9.55 8.60 -21.02
CA PHE A 368 8.24 9.12 -21.36
C PHE A 368 7.20 8.72 -20.31
N GLY A 369 6.02 9.31 -20.36
CA GLY A 369 4.92 8.92 -19.49
C GLY A 369 3.96 10.05 -19.17
N LEU A 370 3.45 10.07 -17.93
CA LEU A 370 2.48 11.06 -17.48
C LEU A 370 3.07 12.08 -16.53
N LEU A 371 2.65 13.32 -16.71
CA LEU A 371 2.71 14.38 -15.71
C LEU A 371 1.47 14.28 -14.83
N ILE A 372 1.62 14.35 -13.54
CA ILE A 372 0.51 14.27 -12.57
C ILE A 372 0.68 15.42 -11.58
N LYS A 373 -0.40 16.15 -11.31
CA LYS A 373 -0.38 17.29 -10.38
C LYS A 373 0.72 18.30 -10.73
N SER A 374 0.63 18.91 -11.91
CA SER A 374 1.61 19.86 -12.43
C SER A 374 1.11 21.31 -12.37
N ASP A 375 2.03 22.27 -12.15
CA ASP A 375 1.78 23.65 -12.51
C ASP A 375 1.93 23.85 -14.04
N ALA A 376 1.42 24.97 -14.56
CA ALA A 376 1.43 25.26 -16.00
C ALA A 376 2.83 25.35 -16.62
N GLU A 377 3.85 25.66 -15.84
CA GLU A 377 5.23 25.81 -16.28
C GLU A 377 6.11 24.59 -15.99
N CYS A 378 5.50 23.49 -15.51
CA CYS A 378 6.23 22.27 -15.09
C CYS A 378 7.35 22.53 -14.08
N ARG A 379 7.16 23.50 -13.18
CA ARG A 379 8.11 23.74 -12.10
C ARG A 379 8.00 22.76 -10.96
N GLN A 380 6.81 22.14 -10.82
CA GLN A 380 6.54 21.11 -9.83
C GLN A 380 5.51 20.13 -10.38
N TYR A 381 5.81 18.85 -10.31
CA TYR A 381 4.91 17.77 -10.74
C TYR A 381 5.34 16.43 -10.18
N ILE A 382 4.41 15.48 -10.20
CA ILE A 382 4.69 14.05 -10.07
C ILE A 382 4.80 13.49 -11.48
N GLN A 383 5.77 12.65 -11.76
CA GLN A 383 5.91 11.98 -13.05
C GLN A 383 5.80 10.47 -12.89
N LEU A 384 4.90 9.86 -13.65
CA LEU A 384 5.00 8.45 -13.98
C LEU A 384 5.97 8.33 -15.15
N ALA A 385 7.20 7.87 -14.89
CA ALA A 385 8.26 7.77 -15.89
C ALA A 385 8.49 6.32 -16.31
N LEU A 386 8.33 6.06 -17.60
CA LEU A 386 8.70 4.81 -18.24
C LEU A 386 10.11 4.98 -18.84
N ASP A 387 11.03 4.14 -18.41
CA ASP A 387 12.45 4.18 -18.81
C ASP A 387 12.77 2.97 -19.71
N PRO A 388 12.89 3.16 -21.04
CA PRO A 388 13.14 2.05 -21.95
C PRO A 388 14.51 1.43 -21.79
N ALA A 389 15.51 2.22 -21.36
CA ALA A 389 16.87 1.75 -21.18
C ALA A 389 17.01 0.87 -19.93
N MET A 390 16.30 1.20 -18.86
CA MET A 390 16.36 0.49 -17.60
C MET A 390 15.23 -0.53 -17.43
N GLN A 391 14.29 -0.60 -18.37
CA GLN A 391 13.14 -1.53 -18.31
C GLN A 391 12.40 -1.43 -16.97
N ARG A 392 11.98 -0.20 -16.65
CA ARG A 392 11.29 0.10 -15.39
C ARG A 392 10.26 1.21 -15.56
N VAL A 393 9.33 1.24 -14.64
CA VAL A 393 8.43 2.36 -14.38
C VAL A 393 8.74 2.96 -13.01
N SER A 394 8.77 4.28 -12.93
CA SER A 394 9.10 5.01 -11.70
C SER A 394 8.08 6.10 -11.41
N LEU A 395 7.80 6.31 -10.14
CA LEU A 395 7.09 7.49 -9.66
C LEU A 395 8.12 8.48 -9.13
N LEU A 396 8.19 9.64 -9.76
CA LEU A 396 9.17 10.70 -9.46
C LEU A 396 8.44 11.93 -8.93
N ASN A 397 9.00 12.56 -7.92
CA ASN A 397 8.56 13.86 -7.39
C ASN A 397 9.57 14.92 -7.86
N LEU A 398 9.17 15.75 -8.79
CA LEU A 398 10.05 16.72 -9.45
C LEU A 398 9.72 18.17 -9.05
N PRO A 399 10.67 19.08 -9.09
CA PRO A 399 11.96 19.04 -9.77
C PRO A 399 13.00 18.16 -9.08
N MET A 400 13.97 17.70 -9.90
CA MET A 400 15.11 16.95 -9.38
C MET A 400 15.98 17.81 -8.46
N GLU A 401 16.60 17.16 -7.48
CA GLU A 401 17.65 17.78 -6.68
C GLU A 401 18.79 18.27 -7.57
N VAL A 402 19.27 19.45 -7.28
CA VAL A 402 20.55 19.93 -7.80
C VAL A 402 21.63 19.55 -6.78
N ASP A 403 22.74 19.00 -7.26
CA ASP A 403 23.85 18.66 -6.37
C ASP A 403 24.23 19.84 -5.48
N PRO A 404 24.38 19.65 -4.16
CA PRO A 404 24.66 20.72 -3.20
C PRO A 404 25.89 21.57 -3.55
N PHE A 405 26.90 20.99 -4.21
CA PHE A 405 28.05 21.71 -4.70
C PHE A 405 27.66 22.81 -5.71
N TRP A 406 26.79 22.47 -6.67
CA TRP A 406 26.32 23.39 -7.70
C TRP A 406 25.41 24.48 -7.11
N VAL A 407 24.58 24.16 -6.17
CA VAL A 407 23.74 25.12 -5.45
C VAL A 407 24.60 26.15 -4.70
N ALA A 408 25.70 25.70 -4.09
CA ALA A 408 26.63 26.56 -3.34
C ALA A 408 27.51 27.40 -4.24
N SER A 409 27.86 26.94 -5.45
CA SER A 409 28.83 27.55 -6.34
C SER A 409 28.24 28.38 -7.50
N CYS A 410 26.96 28.15 -7.85
CA CYS A 410 26.31 28.79 -9.00
C CYS A 410 25.17 29.70 -8.54
N THR A 411 25.37 31.01 -8.62
CA THR A 411 24.36 32.00 -8.23
C THR A 411 23.15 32.08 -9.16
N ASN A 412 23.25 31.51 -10.38
CA ASN A 412 22.21 31.55 -11.41
C ASN A 412 21.27 30.36 -11.41
N ILE A 413 21.59 29.32 -10.64
CA ILE A 413 20.68 28.19 -10.43
C ILE A 413 19.79 28.58 -9.27
N GLY A 414 18.51 28.76 -9.53
CA GLY A 414 17.51 28.98 -8.48
C GLY A 414 17.60 27.85 -7.44
N LYS A 415 17.29 28.14 -6.19
CA LYS A 415 17.22 27.07 -5.17
C LYS A 415 16.25 26.00 -5.66
N PRO A 416 16.70 24.76 -5.83
CA PRO A 416 15.79 23.67 -6.16
C PRO A 416 14.74 23.55 -5.05
N LYS A 417 13.54 23.17 -5.42
CA LYS A 417 12.49 22.88 -4.45
C LYS A 417 12.88 21.62 -3.70
N ASP A 418 12.74 21.63 -2.38
CA ASP A 418 12.87 20.43 -1.57
C ASP A 418 11.83 19.39 -2.04
N PRO A 419 12.23 18.18 -2.46
CA PRO A 419 11.29 17.14 -2.87
C PRO A 419 10.48 16.56 -1.69
N GLY A 420 10.78 17.00 -0.46
CA GLY A 420 10.16 16.49 0.76
C GLY A 420 10.79 15.16 1.23
N PRO A 421 10.23 14.56 2.28
CA PRO A 421 10.84 13.42 2.97
C PRO A 421 10.97 12.14 2.13
N ASP A 422 10.23 11.99 1.03
CA ASP A 422 10.35 10.84 0.13
C ASP A 422 11.45 10.99 -0.93
N GLY A 423 12.01 12.18 -1.05
CA GLY A 423 12.99 12.50 -2.09
C GLY A 423 12.38 12.50 -3.50
N VAL A 424 13.26 12.59 -4.50
CA VAL A 424 12.86 12.63 -5.92
C VAL A 424 12.31 11.30 -6.40
N ARG A 425 12.95 10.19 -6.05
CA ARG A 425 12.53 8.84 -6.44
C ARG A 425 11.64 8.23 -5.38
N VAL A 426 10.32 8.40 -5.55
CA VAL A 426 9.35 7.88 -4.58
C VAL A 426 9.32 6.36 -4.58
N CYS A 427 9.21 5.76 -5.77
CA CYS A 427 9.15 4.32 -5.94
C CYS A 427 9.47 3.94 -7.39
N GLU A 428 9.97 2.73 -7.60
CA GLU A 428 10.18 2.17 -8.94
C GLU A 428 9.89 0.67 -8.96
N ARG A 429 9.47 0.18 -10.14
CA ARG A 429 9.16 -1.24 -10.39
C ARG A 429 9.75 -1.68 -11.72
N PRO A 430 10.24 -2.92 -11.83
CA PRO A 430 10.55 -3.52 -13.12
C PRO A 430 9.31 -3.56 -14.00
N LEU A 431 9.46 -3.15 -15.25
CA LEU A 431 8.42 -3.24 -16.28
C LEU A 431 9.11 -3.43 -17.63
N SER A 432 8.88 -4.57 -18.25
CA SER A 432 9.45 -4.86 -19.56
C SER A 432 8.55 -4.37 -20.67
N PHE A 433 9.07 -3.57 -21.57
CA PHE A 433 8.35 -3.07 -22.75
C PHE A 433 9.34 -2.71 -23.88
N HIS A 434 8.84 -2.71 -25.11
CA HIS A 434 9.59 -2.38 -26.32
C HIS A 434 8.83 -1.35 -27.17
N ASN A 435 9.53 -0.77 -28.13
CA ASN A 435 8.88 0.07 -29.14
C ASN A 435 7.86 -0.75 -29.92
N GLY A 436 6.63 -0.23 -30.01
CA GLY A 436 5.50 -0.90 -30.61
C GLY A 436 4.54 -1.58 -29.65
N ASP A 437 4.95 -1.84 -28.42
CA ASP A 437 4.07 -2.39 -27.39
C ASP A 437 2.99 -1.38 -26.98
N GLU A 438 1.83 -1.88 -26.56
CA GLU A 438 0.79 -1.07 -25.94
C GLU A 438 0.94 -1.15 -24.42
N ILE A 439 1.07 0.00 -23.77
CA ILE A 439 1.17 0.12 -22.30
C ILE A 439 -0.12 0.74 -21.80
N ASN A 440 -0.92 -0.03 -21.08
CA ASN A 440 -2.15 0.45 -20.48
C ASN A 440 -1.82 1.17 -19.17
N VAL A 441 -2.34 2.38 -19.00
CA VAL A 441 -2.19 3.15 -17.78
C VAL A 441 -3.53 3.64 -17.30
N GLN A 442 -3.79 3.41 -16.01
CA GLN A 442 -5.00 3.84 -15.33
C GLN A 442 -4.58 4.68 -14.12
N VAL A 443 -5.20 5.83 -13.95
CA VAL A 443 -4.89 6.77 -12.86
C VAL A 443 -6.18 7.19 -12.18
N ALA A 444 -6.33 6.87 -10.91
CA ALA A 444 -7.38 7.41 -10.08
C ALA A 444 -6.83 8.58 -9.27
N ILE A 445 -7.45 9.74 -9.42
CA ILE A 445 -7.18 10.91 -8.58
C ILE A 445 -8.43 11.21 -7.77
N ASP A 446 -8.29 11.25 -6.46
CA ASP A 446 -9.33 11.68 -5.54
C ASP A 446 -8.75 12.73 -4.60
N LYS A 447 -8.89 14.00 -4.99
CA LYS A 447 -8.32 15.17 -4.30
C LYS A 447 -6.80 15.06 -4.16
N ASP A 448 -6.34 14.65 -2.99
CA ASP A 448 -4.93 14.50 -2.63
C ASP A 448 -4.37 13.09 -2.83
N MET A 449 -5.24 12.09 -3.06
CA MET A 449 -4.82 10.70 -3.32
C MET A 449 -4.61 10.44 -4.81
N ILE A 450 -3.52 9.75 -5.11
CA ILE A 450 -3.13 9.37 -6.48
C ILE A 450 -2.86 7.87 -6.47
N GLU A 451 -3.55 7.14 -7.33
CA GLU A 451 -3.32 5.70 -7.51
C GLU A 451 -3.19 5.38 -8.98
N ILE A 452 -2.13 4.69 -9.34
CA ILE A 452 -1.72 4.42 -10.71
C ILE A 452 -1.55 2.93 -10.89
N PHE A 453 -2.10 2.40 -11.97
CA PHE A 453 -1.94 1.01 -12.38
C PHE A 453 -1.37 0.97 -13.79
N VAL A 454 -0.39 0.10 -14.03
CA VAL A 454 0.32 -0.02 -15.31
C VAL A 454 0.32 -1.47 -15.73
N ASN A 455 -0.27 -1.79 -16.89
CA ASN A 455 -0.31 -3.11 -17.55
C ASN A 455 -0.86 -4.26 -16.69
N ASP A 456 -1.67 -3.97 -15.66
CA ASP A 456 -2.06 -4.98 -14.65
C ASP A 456 -0.83 -5.69 -14.02
N GLU A 457 0.31 -5.02 -14.00
CA GLU A 457 1.57 -5.55 -13.48
C GLU A 457 2.10 -4.77 -12.28
N ALA A 458 2.01 -3.45 -12.31
CA ALA A 458 2.55 -2.57 -11.28
C ALA A 458 1.52 -1.53 -10.84
N ALA A 459 1.58 -1.17 -9.57
CA ALA A 459 0.76 -0.09 -9.03
C ALA A 459 1.60 0.84 -8.14
N PHE A 460 1.13 2.09 -8.06
CA PHE A 460 1.73 3.12 -7.22
C PHE A 460 0.65 3.90 -6.50
N THR A 461 0.84 4.12 -5.23
CA THR A 461 0.00 4.98 -4.41
C THR A 461 0.85 6.15 -3.91
N TYR A 462 0.30 7.35 -4.02
CA TYR A 462 0.94 8.55 -3.50
C TYR A 462 -0.08 9.57 -3.02
N ARG A 463 0.38 10.54 -2.26
CA ARG A 463 -0.44 11.65 -1.77
C ARG A 463 0.25 12.97 -2.03
N PHE A 464 -0.52 13.92 -2.59
CA PHE A 464 -0.03 15.24 -2.98
C PHE A 464 -1.11 16.30 -2.66
N TYR A 465 -0.84 17.17 -1.71
CA TYR A 465 -1.82 18.12 -1.19
C TYR A 465 -1.90 19.44 -1.94
N ALA A 466 -0.82 19.85 -2.62
CA ALA A 466 -0.80 21.12 -3.32
C ALA A 466 -1.88 21.17 -4.40
N ARG A 467 -2.55 22.29 -4.51
CA ARG A 467 -3.38 22.60 -5.67
C ARG A 467 -2.49 22.95 -6.83
N THR A 468 -2.77 22.38 -7.98
CA THR A 468 -2.00 22.54 -9.20
C THR A 468 -2.90 22.97 -10.33
N ASP A 469 -2.33 23.57 -11.38
CA ASP A 469 -3.08 24.05 -12.53
C ASP A 469 -3.66 22.89 -13.37
N TYR A 470 -2.89 21.78 -13.41
CA TYR A 470 -3.27 20.58 -14.16
C TYR A 470 -3.12 19.31 -13.31
N ASN A 471 -4.09 18.44 -13.40
CA ASN A 471 -4.08 17.17 -12.69
C ASN A 471 -3.34 16.08 -13.46
N ILE A 472 -3.33 16.12 -14.80
CA ILE A 472 -2.70 15.10 -15.62
C ILE A 472 -2.27 15.67 -16.97
N GLY A 473 -1.17 15.13 -17.52
CA GLY A 473 -0.61 15.48 -18.81
C GLY A 473 0.35 14.42 -19.31
N TRP A 474 1.04 14.69 -20.40
CA TRP A 474 2.06 13.81 -20.97
C TRP A 474 3.42 14.49 -21.00
N ILE A 475 4.47 13.68 -21.00
CA ILE A 475 5.86 14.10 -21.18
C ILE A 475 6.62 13.04 -21.97
N VAL A 476 7.41 13.48 -22.96
CA VAL A 476 8.26 12.61 -23.77
C VAL A 476 9.62 13.26 -23.95
N GLN A 477 10.67 12.50 -23.67
CA GLN A 477 12.06 12.88 -23.89
C GLN A 477 12.63 12.00 -25.00
N ASP A 478 13.10 12.59 -26.07
CA ASP A 478 13.77 11.91 -27.20
C ASP A 478 13.04 10.68 -27.73
N GLY A 479 12.08 10.90 -28.60
CA GLY A 479 11.36 9.83 -29.26
C GLY A 479 9.94 10.18 -29.71
N SER A 480 9.18 9.17 -30.10
CA SER A 480 7.79 9.30 -30.49
C SER A 480 6.90 8.36 -29.69
N VAL A 481 5.80 8.90 -29.16
CA VAL A 481 4.81 8.16 -28.38
C VAL A 481 3.40 8.56 -28.82
N ASP A 482 2.56 7.58 -29.08
CA ASP A 482 1.13 7.80 -29.21
C ASP A 482 0.45 7.60 -27.85
N PHE A 483 -0.34 8.58 -27.42
CA PHE A 483 -1.30 8.47 -26.33
C PHE A 483 -2.67 8.36 -26.97
N CYS A 484 -3.35 7.24 -26.81
CA CYS A 484 -4.62 6.96 -27.47
C CYS A 484 -5.61 6.28 -26.51
N ASN A 485 -6.87 6.20 -26.97
CA ASN A 485 -7.98 5.68 -26.16
C ASN A 485 -8.07 6.39 -24.81
N ILE A 486 -7.90 7.71 -24.84
CA ILE A 486 -7.93 8.53 -23.61
C ILE A 486 -9.38 8.65 -23.14
N GLN A 487 -9.63 8.19 -21.94
CA GLN A 487 -10.95 8.27 -21.31
C GLN A 487 -10.82 8.90 -19.94
N VAL A 488 -11.78 9.76 -19.62
CA VAL A 488 -11.89 10.39 -18.31
C VAL A 488 -13.32 10.21 -17.81
N THR A 489 -13.47 9.69 -16.60
CA THR A 489 -14.77 9.39 -15.99
C THR A 489 -14.83 9.82 -14.52
N GLU A 490 -16.05 10.06 -13.99
CA GLU A 490 -16.35 10.33 -12.59
C GLU A 490 -17.43 9.40 -12.01
#